data_32683c881f831af2920fa762dd1a37a3
#
_entry.id   32683c881f831af2920fa762dd1a37a3
#
_cell.length_a   1.000
_cell.length_b   1.000
_cell.length_c   1.000
_cell.angle_alpha   90.00
_cell.angle_beta   90.00
_cell.angle_gamma   90.00
#
_symmetry.space_group_name_H-M   'P 1'
#
loop_
_entity.id
_entity.type
_entity.pdbx_description
1 polymer ?
#
loop_
_entity_poly.entity_id
_entity_poly.type
_entity_poly.pdbx_seq_one_letter_code
_entity_poly.pdbx_strand_id
1 'polypeptide(L)'
;RVTSGTVLAHLAENVKNCICSSADLSNSDNTQAFLDKTGIFRPGDFSGAFVQVGVAELTMGAICCGIALHGGLYPICATFFVFSDFMKPALRMAALMGLPVKFVYTHDSFRVGEDGPTHQPIEHETQIRLLEGLKKDSGVSEMLVLRPADAYETIAAWELAFETTSSPTALILT
;
A
#
# COMPACT_ATOMS: atom_id res chain seq x y z
N ARG A 1 6.47 2.95 -10.41
CA ARG A 1 6.64 1.78 -9.50
C ARG A 1 8.10 1.44 -9.20
N VAL A 2 9.01 1.52 -10.17
CA VAL A 2 10.44 1.20 -9.96
C VAL A 2 11.05 2.06 -8.85
N THR A 3 10.81 3.36 -8.87
CA THR A 3 11.28 4.28 -7.82
C THR A 3 10.70 3.91 -6.45
N SER A 4 9.44 3.48 -6.40
CA SER A 4 8.83 3.00 -5.16
C SER A 4 9.57 1.77 -4.60
N GLY A 5 9.98 0.82 -5.46
CA GLY A 5 10.83 -0.29 -5.05
C GLY A 5 12.16 0.16 -4.43
N THR A 6 12.79 1.20 -5.00
CA THR A 6 14.01 1.79 -4.44
C THR A 6 13.76 2.41 -3.05
N VAL A 7 12.65 3.14 -2.89
CA VAL A 7 12.24 3.69 -1.59
C VAL A 7 11.98 2.58 -0.58
N LEU A 8 11.29 1.53 -0.98
CA LEU A 8 11.01 0.38 -0.11
C LEU A 8 12.29 -0.34 0.34
N ALA A 9 13.29 -0.49 -0.55
CA ALA A 9 14.61 -1.02 -0.17
C ALA A 9 15.29 -0.12 0.88
N HIS A 10 15.25 1.20 0.69
CA HIS A 10 15.79 2.17 1.64
C HIS A 10 15.08 2.11 2.99
N LEU A 11 13.75 2.02 3.00
CA LEU A 11 12.96 1.87 4.23
C LEU A 11 13.31 0.57 4.96
N ALA A 12 13.45 -0.54 4.25
CA ALA A 12 13.85 -1.83 4.82
C ALA A 12 15.18 -1.78 5.58
N GLU A 13 16.14 -1.00 5.09
CA GLU A 13 17.46 -0.84 5.71
C GLU A 13 17.45 0.12 6.90
N ASN A 14 16.66 1.20 6.83
CA ASN A 14 16.78 2.34 7.73
C ASN A 14 15.63 2.48 8.73
N VAL A 15 14.45 1.90 8.46
CA VAL A 15 13.25 2.02 9.29
C VAL A 15 12.84 0.65 9.83
N LYS A 16 13.35 0.29 11.00
CA LYS A 16 13.22 -1.07 11.56
C LYS A 16 11.80 -1.50 11.92
N ASN A 17 10.89 -0.56 12.07
CA ASN A 17 9.48 -0.83 12.39
C ASN A 17 8.55 -0.72 11.16
N CYS A 18 9.08 -0.80 9.95
CA CYS A 18 8.28 -1.06 8.76
C CYS A 18 7.99 -2.56 8.62
N ILE A 19 6.78 -2.89 8.21
CA ILE A 19 6.37 -4.23 7.80
C ILE A 19 5.65 -4.13 6.45
N CYS A 20 6.04 -4.97 5.51
CA CYS A 20 5.49 -4.93 4.15
C CYS A 20 4.80 -6.24 3.79
N SER A 21 3.82 -6.19 2.91
CA SER A 21 3.14 -7.37 2.37
C SER A 21 2.75 -7.17 0.92
N SER A 22 2.61 -8.27 0.20
CA SER A 22 2.10 -8.30 -1.17
C SER A 22 1.16 -9.48 -1.35
N ALA A 23 0.17 -9.32 -2.21
CA ALA A 23 -0.80 -10.35 -2.56
C ALA A 23 -0.25 -11.30 -3.64
N ASP A 24 0.92 -11.91 -3.36
CA ASP A 24 1.67 -12.83 -4.25
C ASP A 24 2.18 -12.15 -5.54
N LEU A 25 2.44 -10.84 -5.48
CA LEU A 25 2.84 -10.02 -6.64
C LEU A 25 4.17 -9.28 -6.42
N SER A 26 4.97 -9.65 -5.43
CA SER A 26 6.14 -8.87 -4.99
C SER A 26 7.12 -8.51 -6.11
N ASN A 27 7.33 -9.40 -7.06
CA ASN A 27 8.16 -9.16 -8.24
C ASN A 27 7.58 -8.07 -9.16
N SER A 28 6.26 -8.03 -9.29
CA SER A 28 5.56 -7.15 -10.23
C SER A 28 5.20 -5.80 -9.61
N ASP A 29 4.80 -5.79 -8.35
CA ASP A 29 4.46 -4.57 -7.62
C ASP A 29 5.68 -3.83 -7.03
N ASN A 30 6.89 -4.42 -7.23
CA ASN A 30 8.19 -3.92 -6.78
C ASN A 30 8.39 -3.91 -5.25
N THR A 31 7.61 -4.69 -4.49
CA THR A 31 7.89 -4.92 -3.07
C THR A 31 8.98 -5.96 -2.82
N GLN A 32 9.42 -6.68 -3.86
CA GLN A 32 10.53 -7.62 -3.79
C GLN A 32 11.79 -7.00 -3.18
N ALA A 33 12.07 -5.74 -3.50
CA ALA A 33 13.23 -5.03 -2.97
C ALA A 33 13.22 -4.91 -1.43
N PHE A 34 12.03 -4.81 -0.82
CA PHE A 34 11.87 -4.83 0.64
C PHE A 34 12.06 -6.26 1.19
N LEU A 35 11.46 -7.24 0.54
CA LEU A 35 11.58 -8.66 0.91
C LEU A 35 13.04 -9.11 0.92
N ASP A 36 13.81 -8.79 -0.12
CA ASP A 36 15.21 -9.17 -0.26
C ASP A 36 16.11 -8.62 0.87
N LYS A 37 15.71 -7.49 1.47
CA LYS A 37 16.46 -6.84 2.56
C LYS A 37 16.04 -7.31 3.95
N THR A 38 14.79 -7.73 4.13
CA THR A 38 14.25 -8.04 5.47
C THR A 38 13.97 -9.51 5.69
N GLY A 39 13.74 -10.27 4.61
CA GLY A 39 13.27 -11.65 4.72
C GLY A 39 11.80 -11.78 5.10
N ILE A 40 11.34 -13.01 5.11
CA ILE A 40 9.93 -13.36 5.36
C ILE A 40 9.65 -13.48 6.85
N PHE A 41 8.59 -12.83 7.31
CA PHE A 41 7.98 -13.07 8.60
C PHE A 41 7.15 -14.36 8.54
N ARG A 42 7.50 -15.36 9.34
CA ARG A 42 6.87 -16.69 9.27
C ARG A 42 6.78 -17.38 10.65
N PRO A 43 5.94 -18.37 10.80
CA PRO A 43 5.85 -19.15 12.04
C PRO A 43 7.21 -19.73 12.45
N GLY A 44 7.61 -19.46 13.69
CA GLY A 44 8.88 -19.92 14.24
C GLY A 44 10.10 -19.06 13.88
N ASP A 45 9.94 -18.06 12.98
CA ASP A 45 10.99 -17.11 12.64
C ASP A 45 10.37 -15.71 12.39
N PHE A 46 10.41 -14.88 13.40
CA PHE A 46 9.85 -13.53 13.39
C PHE A 46 10.89 -12.45 13.11
N SER A 47 12.07 -12.83 12.61
CA SER A 47 13.15 -11.88 12.28
C SER A 47 12.89 -11.10 11.00
N GLY A 48 12.11 -11.67 10.08
CA GLY A 48 11.71 -11.00 8.84
C GLY A 48 10.63 -9.95 9.04
N ALA A 49 10.49 -9.05 8.07
CA ALA A 49 9.49 -7.99 8.08
C ALA A 49 8.59 -7.99 6.83
N PHE A 50 8.58 -9.08 6.06
CA PHE A 50 7.71 -9.24 4.91
C PHE A 50 6.69 -10.35 5.14
N VAL A 51 5.40 -10.01 5.06
CA VAL A 51 4.30 -10.98 5.25
C VAL A 51 3.78 -11.43 3.88
N GLN A 52 3.96 -12.71 3.59
CA GLN A 52 3.40 -13.34 2.40
C GLN A 52 1.99 -13.85 2.71
N VAL A 53 0.99 -13.23 2.11
CA VAL A 53 -0.42 -13.55 2.37
C VAL A 53 -1.09 -14.38 1.26
N GLY A 54 -0.36 -14.64 0.17
CA GLY A 54 -0.94 -15.25 -1.03
C GLY A 54 -1.91 -14.28 -1.75
N VAL A 55 -2.70 -14.80 -2.67
CA VAL A 55 -3.72 -14.03 -3.40
C VAL A 55 -4.93 -13.78 -2.49
N ALA A 56 -4.79 -12.85 -1.55
CA ALA A 56 -5.79 -12.59 -0.51
C ALA A 56 -5.78 -11.11 -0.06
N GLU A 57 -6.15 -10.20 -0.95
CA GLU A 57 -6.08 -8.74 -0.76
C GLU A 57 -6.89 -8.27 0.45
N LEU A 58 -8.09 -8.80 0.65
CA LEU A 58 -8.91 -8.45 1.82
C LEU A 58 -8.20 -8.82 3.13
N THR A 59 -7.67 -10.03 3.21
CA THR A 59 -6.94 -10.52 4.39
C THR A 59 -5.69 -9.69 4.63
N MET A 60 -4.94 -9.39 3.58
CA MET A 60 -3.75 -8.53 3.63
C MET A 60 -4.09 -7.14 4.20
N GLY A 61 -5.10 -6.49 3.65
CA GLY A 61 -5.54 -5.18 4.13
C GLY A 61 -6.03 -5.22 5.58
N ALA A 62 -6.78 -6.28 5.97
CA ALA A 62 -7.27 -6.45 7.34
C ALA A 62 -6.12 -6.68 8.33
N ILE A 63 -5.11 -7.47 7.98
CA ILE A 63 -3.90 -7.67 8.79
C ILE A 63 -3.17 -6.32 8.97
N CYS A 64 -2.99 -5.54 7.91
CA CYS A 64 -2.37 -4.22 7.99
C CYS A 64 -3.17 -3.25 8.88
N CYS A 65 -4.50 -3.29 8.80
CA CYS A 65 -5.35 -2.52 9.72
C CYS A 65 -5.15 -2.94 11.18
N GLY A 66 -5.08 -4.25 11.45
CA GLY A 66 -4.82 -4.77 12.80
C GLY A 66 -3.45 -4.35 13.33
N ILE A 67 -2.41 -4.39 12.51
CA ILE A 67 -1.05 -3.95 12.86
C ILE A 67 -1.06 -2.45 13.17
N ALA A 68 -1.68 -1.62 12.32
CA ALA A 68 -1.78 -0.19 12.55
C ALA A 68 -2.55 0.16 13.84
N LEU A 69 -3.63 -0.58 14.11
CA LEU A 69 -4.45 -0.42 15.31
C LEU A 69 -3.68 -0.79 16.59
N HIS A 70 -2.88 -1.85 16.53
CA HIS A 70 -2.00 -2.23 17.65
C HIS A 70 -0.93 -1.17 17.91
N GLY A 71 -0.43 -0.54 16.86
CA GLY A 71 0.61 0.49 16.92
C GLY A 71 2.04 -0.08 16.95
N GLY A 72 3.01 0.82 16.83
CA GLY A 72 4.43 0.49 16.87
C GLY A 72 5.06 0.10 15.54
N LEU A 73 4.27 -0.32 14.55
CA LEU A 73 4.73 -0.67 13.22
C LEU A 73 4.06 0.20 12.14
N TYR A 74 4.77 0.39 11.04
CA TYR A 74 4.26 1.04 9.82
C TYR A 74 3.89 -0.03 8.78
N PRO A 75 2.60 -0.42 8.66
CA PRO A 75 2.18 -1.42 7.71
C PRO A 75 2.06 -0.86 6.30
N ILE A 76 2.65 -1.59 5.35
CA ILE A 76 2.62 -1.33 3.92
C ILE A 76 2.04 -2.57 3.24
N CYS A 77 1.07 -2.43 2.36
CA CYS A 77 0.54 -3.53 1.58
C CYS A 77 0.38 -3.15 0.11
N ALA A 78 0.76 -4.06 -0.78
CA ALA A 78 0.81 -3.81 -2.21
C ALA A 78 0.04 -4.86 -3.02
N THR A 79 -0.61 -4.40 -4.07
CA THR A 79 -1.24 -5.22 -5.10
C THR A 79 -1.40 -4.41 -6.39
N PHE A 80 -1.88 -5.03 -7.47
CA PHE A 80 -2.29 -4.30 -8.66
C PHE A 80 -3.53 -3.45 -8.38
N PHE A 81 -3.63 -2.31 -9.05
CA PHE A 81 -4.68 -1.35 -8.77
C PHE A 81 -6.09 -1.90 -9.01
N VAL A 82 -6.28 -2.73 -10.03
CA VAL A 82 -7.56 -3.39 -10.28
C VAL A 82 -8.02 -4.24 -9.11
N PHE A 83 -7.09 -4.86 -8.38
CA PHE A 83 -7.40 -5.72 -7.22
C PHE A 83 -7.71 -4.93 -5.94
N SER A 84 -7.67 -3.61 -6.00
CA SER A 84 -8.24 -2.78 -4.93
C SER A 84 -9.72 -3.09 -4.69
N ASP A 85 -10.44 -3.63 -5.69
CA ASP A 85 -11.82 -4.10 -5.53
C ASP A 85 -11.95 -5.17 -4.45
N PHE A 86 -11.01 -6.10 -4.38
CA PHE A 86 -10.99 -7.13 -3.32
C PHE A 86 -10.53 -6.58 -1.96
N MET A 87 -9.77 -5.51 -1.93
CA MET A 87 -9.26 -4.88 -0.72
C MET A 87 -10.19 -3.80 -0.16
N LYS A 88 -11.16 -3.34 -0.94
CA LYS A 88 -12.00 -2.18 -0.64
C LYS A 88 -12.64 -2.18 0.76
N PRO A 89 -13.17 -3.29 1.31
CA PRO A 89 -13.71 -3.27 2.66
C PRO A 89 -12.66 -2.93 3.73
N ALA A 90 -11.44 -3.47 3.62
CA ALA A 90 -10.34 -3.15 4.54
C ALA A 90 -9.87 -1.71 4.38
N LEU A 91 -9.75 -1.22 3.14
CA LEU A 91 -9.42 0.17 2.83
C LEU A 91 -10.41 1.14 3.47
N ARG A 92 -11.72 0.85 3.32
CA ARG A 92 -12.78 1.66 3.91
C ARG A 92 -12.71 1.66 5.44
N MET A 93 -12.44 0.51 6.05
CA MET A 93 -12.27 0.42 7.51
C MET A 93 -11.05 1.20 7.99
N ALA A 94 -9.93 1.14 7.27
CA ALA A 94 -8.74 1.94 7.59
C ALA A 94 -9.08 3.45 7.56
N ALA A 95 -9.85 3.90 6.57
CA ALA A 95 -10.30 5.29 6.45
C ALA A 95 -11.18 5.70 7.64
N LEU A 96 -12.23 4.94 7.93
CA LEU A 96 -13.15 5.21 9.05
C LEU A 96 -12.45 5.23 10.41
N MET A 97 -11.49 4.33 10.61
CA MET A 97 -10.75 4.22 11.87
C MET A 97 -9.54 5.16 11.95
N GLY A 98 -9.20 5.87 10.87
CA GLY A 98 -8.05 6.77 10.81
C GLY A 98 -6.71 6.05 10.92
N LEU A 99 -6.58 4.84 10.38
CA LEU A 99 -5.39 4.01 10.50
C LEU A 99 -4.36 4.37 9.44
N PRO A 100 -3.09 4.62 9.81
CA PRO A 100 -2.06 5.07 8.87
C PRO A 100 -1.46 3.93 8.02
N VAL A 101 -2.29 3.08 7.45
CA VAL A 101 -1.87 2.02 6.53
C VAL A 101 -1.44 2.63 5.20
N LYS A 102 -0.34 2.12 4.61
CA LYS A 102 0.14 2.52 3.29
C LYS A 102 -0.28 1.47 2.26
N PHE A 103 -1.31 1.80 1.48
CA PHE A 103 -1.81 0.97 0.37
C PHE A 103 -1.06 1.36 -0.89
N VAL A 104 -0.30 0.43 -1.46
CA VAL A 104 0.47 0.63 -2.70
C VAL A 104 -0.23 -0.10 -3.84
N TYR A 105 -0.69 0.65 -4.81
CA TYR A 105 -1.37 0.14 -5.99
C TYR A 105 -0.52 0.38 -7.22
N THR A 106 -0.12 -0.69 -7.89
CA THR A 106 0.66 -0.61 -9.13
C THR A 106 -0.19 -1.00 -10.34
N HIS A 107 0.35 -0.87 -11.55
CA HIS A 107 -0.36 -1.21 -12.79
C HIS A 107 -1.67 -0.42 -12.94
N ASP A 108 -1.56 0.91 -12.80
CA ASP A 108 -2.71 1.82 -12.70
C ASP A 108 -3.40 2.15 -14.04
N SER A 109 -2.72 1.93 -15.18
CA SER A 109 -3.22 2.46 -16.45
C SER A 109 -2.58 1.80 -17.69
N PHE A 110 -2.30 2.56 -18.73
CA PHE A 110 -1.83 2.10 -20.05
C PHE A 110 -0.55 1.24 -20.05
N ARG A 111 0.23 1.24 -18.97
CA ARG A 111 1.42 0.39 -18.82
C ARG A 111 1.14 -0.97 -18.16
N VAL A 112 -0.12 -1.33 -17.99
CA VAL A 112 -0.51 -2.66 -17.51
C VAL A 112 -0.02 -3.75 -18.49
N GLY A 113 -0.01 -3.45 -19.78
CA GLY A 113 0.50 -4.37 -20.80
C GLY A 113 -0.55 -5.35 -21.29
N GLU A 114 -0.14 -6.62 -21.44
CA GLU A 114 -0.91 -7.68 -22.14
C GLU A 114 -1.89 -8.44 -21.24
N ASP A 115 -2.05 -8.03 -19.98
CA ASP A 115 -2.83 -8.76 -18.97
C ASP A 115 -4.35 -8.78 -19.27
N GLY A 116 -4.79 -7.93 -20.18
CA GLY A 116 -6.17 -7.92 -20.67
C GLY A 116 -7.18 -7.21 -19.76
N PRO A 117 -8.49 -7.32 -20.09
CA PRO A 117 -9.54 -6.54 -19.42
C PRO A 117 -9.67 -6.79 -17.92
N THR A 118 -9.30 -7.98 -17.47
CA THR A 118 -9.39 -8.36 -16.04
C THR A 118 -8.37 -7.61 -15.16
N HIS A 119 -7.39 -6.94 -15.78
CA HIS A 119 -6.31 -6.24 -15.09
C HIS A 119 -6.31 -4.72 -15.37
N GLN A 120 -7.36 -4.21 -16.03
CA GLN A 120 -7.46 -2.80 -16.42
C GLN A 120 -8.28 -2.01 -15.39
N PRO A 121 -7.66 -1.16 -14.57
CA PRO A 121 -8.39 -0.29 -13.65
C PRO A 121 -8.95 0.91 -14.43
N ILE A 122 -10.26 1.04 -14.48
CA ILE A 122 -10.97 2.12 -15.19
C ILE A 122 -11.58 3.10 -14.19
N GLU A 123 -12.52 2.63 -13.36
CA GLU A 123 -13.24 3.43 -12.38
C GLU A 123 -12.56 3.50 -11.00
N HIS A 124 -11.53 2.72 -10.78
CA HIS A 124 -10.89 2.50 -9.47
C HIS A 124 -10.34 3.80 -8.85
N GLU A 125 -9.73 4.67 -9.65
CA GLU A 125 -9.23 5.95 -9.15
C GLU A 125 -10.36 6.82 -8.62
N THR A 126 -11.46 6.92 -9.37
CA THR A 126 -12.64 7.68 -8.93
C THR A 126 -13.21 7.11 -7.63
N GLN A 127 -13.30 5.78 -7.51
CA GLN A 127 -13.80 5.13 -6.30
C GLN A 127 -12.93 5.41 -5.07
N ILE A 128 -11.61 5.37 -5.20
CA ILE A 128 -10.71 5.67 -4.08
C ILE A 128 -10.73 7.15 -3.72
N ARG A 129 -10.79 8.05 -4.71
CA ARG A 129 -10.89 9.50 -4.47
C ARG A 129 -12.20 9.93 -3.83
N LEU A 130 -13.26 9.13 -3.91
CA LEU A 130 -14.47 9.38 -3.12
C LEU A 130 -14.19 9.33 -1.61
N LEU A 131 -13.31 8.44 -1.16
CA LEU A 131 -12.88 8.39 0.25
C LEU A 131 -12.05 9.62 0.65
N GLU A 132 -11.22 10.13 -0.26
CA GLU A 132 -10.47 11.38 -0.05
C GLU A 132 -11.40 12.59 0.11
N GLY A 133 -12.53 12.59 -0.58
CA GLY A 133 -13.56 13.63 -0.49
C GLY A 133 -14.29 13.64 0.85
N LEU A 134 -14.31 12.54 1.58
CA LEU A 134 -14.93 12.46 2.91
C LEU A 134 -14.03 13.12 3.96
N LYS A 135 -14.67 13.75 4.94
CA LYS A 135 -13.98 14.47 6.02
C LYS A 135 -14.40 13.92 7.37
N LYS A 136 -13.42 13.81 8.25
CA LYS A 136 -13.64 13.58 9.68
C LYS A 136 -14.21 14.84 10.35
N ASP A 137 -14.72 14.71 11.55
CA ASP A 137 -15.19 15.86 12.34
C ASP A 137 -14.08 16.92 12.54
N SER A 138 -12.83 16.51 12.53
CA SER A 138 -11.65 17.39 12.58
C SER A 138 -11.39 18.18 11.28
N GLY A 139 -12.14 17.91 10.20
CA GLY A 139 -11.91 18.48 8.87
C GLY A 139 -10.82 17.78 8.04
N VAL A 140 -10.09 16.82 8.63
CA VAL A 140 -9.07 16.03 7.92
C VAL A 140 -9.75 15.04 6.97
N SER A 141 -9.18 14.84 5.79
CA SER A 141 -9.65 13.81 4.85
C SER A 141 -9.55 12.42 5.47
N GLU A 142 -10.53 11.58 5.21
CA GLU A 142 -10.51 10.19 5.67
C GLU A 142 -9.41 9.36 5.00
N MET A 143 -8.92 9.82 3.85
CA MET A 143 -7.85 9.16 3.09
C MET A 143 -6.99 10.19 2.37
N LEU A 144 -5.70 9.89 2.20
CA LEU A 144 -4.78 10.60 1.31
C LEU A 144 -4.58 9.76 0.04
N VAL A 145 -4.85 10.32 -1.13
CA VAL A 145 -4.68 9.63 -2.41
C VAL A 145 -3.61 10.35 -3.25
N LEU A 146 -2.51 9.65 -3.53
CA LEU A 146 -1.36 10.19 -4.25
C LEU A 146 -1.12 9.38 -5.52
N ARG A 147 -0.96 10.07 -6.65
CA ARG A 147 -0.65 9.48 -7.95
C ARG A 147 0.52 10.23 -8.59
N PRO A 148 1.75 9.92 -8.17
CA PRO A 148 2.93 10.59 -8.66
C PRO A 148 3.20 10.27 -10.13
N ALA A 149 3.64 11.28 -10.90
CA ALA A 149 3.91 11.16 -12.33
C ALA A 149 5.34 10.70 -12.62
N ASP A 150 6.29 11.01 -11.74
CA ASP A 150 7.72 10.71 -11.97
C ASP A 150 8.42 10.21 -10.68
N ALA A 151 9.75 10.06 -10.78
CA ALA A 151 10.57 9.57 -9.69
C ALA A 151 10.62 10.54 -8.50
N TYR A 152 10.70 11.83 -8.74
CA TYR A 152 10.77 12.85 -7.69
C TYR A 152 9.45 12.97 -6.95
N GLU A 153 8.35 13.00 -7.68
CA GLU A 153 7.02 12.98 -7.10
C GLU A 153 6.75 11.68 -6.33
N THR A 154 7.29 10.54 -6.79
CA THR A 154 7.18 9.27 -6.06
C THR A 154 7.89 9.34 -4.70
N ILE A 155 9.06 9.96 -4.62
CA ILE A 155 9.77 10.14 -3.36
C ILE A 155 8.96 11.06 -2.43
N ALA A 156 8.52 12.21 -2.91
CA ALA A 156 7.70 13.14 -2.16
C ALA A 156 6.38 12.50 -1.68
N ALA A 157 5.76 11.66 -2.52
CA ALA A 157 4.54 10.94 -2.17
C ALA A 157 4.79 9.94 -1.01
N TRP A 158 5.94 9.28 -0.98
CA TRP A 158 6.32 8.41 0.13
C TRP A 158 6.57 9.21 1.42
N GLU A 159 7.23 10.37 1.35
CA GLU A 159 7.39 11.28 2.50
C GLU A 159 6.03 11.67 3.07
N LEU A 160 5.13 12.20 2.25
CA LEU A 160 3.77 12.55 2.65
C LEU A 160 3.01 11.36 3.24
N ALA A 161 3.20 10.16 2.67
CA ALA A 161 2.58 8.95 3.18
C ALA A 161 3.03 8.65 4.62
N PHE A 162 4.31 8.82 4.95
CA PHE A 162 4.81 8.58 6.31
C PHE A 162 4.47 9.71 7.28
N GLU A 163 4.39 10.94 6.83
CA GLU A 163 3.92 12.08 7.62
C GLU A 163 2.43 11.97 7.98
N THR A 164 1.65 11.29 7.14
CA THR A 164 0.22 11.07 7.36
C THR A 164 0.00 9.96 8.38
N THR A 165 -0.27 10.35 9.62
CA THR A 165 -0.42 9.44 10.77
C THR A 165 -1.86 9.22 11.23
N SER A 166 -2.82 9.97 10.71
CA SER A 166 -4.23 9.94 11.12
C SER A 166 -5.19 9.47 10.04
N SER A 167 -4.67 9.04 8.90
CA SER A 167 -5.45 8.55 7.76
C SER A 167 -4.63 7.52 6.98
N PRO A 168 -5.26 6.57 6.28
CA PRO A 168 -4.56 5.72 5.34
C PRO A 168 -4.11 6.53 4.12
N THR A 169 -3.07 6.04 3.45
CA THR A 169 -2.59 6.62 2.19
C THR A 169 -2.70 5.57 1.08
N ALA A 170 -3.24 5.96 -0.06
CA ALA A 170 -3.16 5.19 -1.31
C ALA A 170 -2.09 5.81 -2.21
N LEU A 171 -1.08 5.04 -2.56
CA LEU A 171 -0.06 5.36 -3.56
C LEU A 171 -0.40 4.64 -4.85
N ILE A 172 -0.80 5.37 -5.89
CA ILE A 172 -1.18 4.83 -7.19
C ILE A 172 0.00 5.02 -8.15
N LEU A 173 0.56 3.93 -8.62
CA LEU A 173 1.84 3.91 -9.34
C LEU A 173 1.72 3.23 -10.72
N THR A 174 2.35 3.85 -11.70
CA THR A 174 2.46 3.30 -13.06
C THR A 174 3.67 2.39 -13.20
#